data_ddf342062f2975b7db9d5dbb86b6caa7
#
_entry.id   ddf342062f2975b7db9d5dbb86b6caa7
#
_cell.length_a   1.000
_cell.length_b   1.000
_cell.length_c   1.000
_cell.angle_alpha   90.00
_cell.angle_beta   90.00
_cell.angle_gamma   90.00
#
_symmetry.space_group_name_H-M   'P 1'
#
loop_
_entity.id
_entity.type
_entity.pdbx_description
1 polymer ?
#
loop_
_entity_poly.entity_id
_entity_poly.type
_entity_poly.pdbx_seq_one_letter_code
_entity_poly.pdbx_strand_id
1 'polypeptide(L)'
;MLREFFFFELRSYRRKPMLYLFFVLCFALMFLGVTNDGFTIGFGQDGVFVNSPFSIAIMVMTVSLIMGLFMAVAFGNAAALRDINSNFHHIVFSYPLKKRNYFWGRFLAAWVLTMIPLVGALLGIGVGAIMPFAPAEDIGPSMLMGYVQTFVLFILPNSFILTAIIFSLGLRFKSTSAGFVGALVFLVLYLVTVSLLFNVETGHWVNILDPLGLNASTQVTR
;
A
#
# COMPACT_ATOMS: atom_id res chain seq x y z
N MET A 1 -20.69 -16.66 8.58
CA MET A 1 -21.05 -15.72 7.48
C MET A 1 -19.95 -14.71 7.17
N LEU A 2 -19.50 -13.76 8.08
CA LEU A 2 -18.39 -12.82 7.77
C LEU A 2 -17.14 -13.58 7.32
N ARG A 3 -16.70 -14.57 8.08
CA ARG A 3 -15.54 -15.41 7.79
C ARG A 3 -15.64 -16.11 6.43
N GLU A 4 -16.78 -16.56 6.02
CA GLU A 4 -17.00 -17.22 4.74
C GLU A 4 -16.82 -16.26 3.57
N PHE A 5 -17.38 -15.05 3.64
CA PHE A 5 -17.16 -14.00 2.62
C PHE A 5 -15.69 -13.62 2.51
N PHE A 6 -15.01 -13.45 3.65
CA PHE A 6 -13.59 -13.14 3.70
C PHE A 6 -12.75 -14.22 3.02
N PHE A 7 -12.90 -15.48 3.43
CA PHE A 7 -12.11 -16.58 2.86
C PHE A 7 -12.48 -16.88 1.40
N PHE A 8 -13.75 -16.68 1.01
CA PHE A 8 -14.18 -16.83 -0.36
C PHE A 8 -13.45 -15.83 -1.28
N GLU A 9 -13.39 -14.55 -0.91
CA GLU A 9 -12.67 -13.55 -1.67
C GLU A 9 -11.16 -13.86 -1.73
N LEU A 10 -10.55 -14.17 -0.60
CA LEU A 10 -9.12 -14.50 -0.52
C LEU A 10 -8.77 -15.72 -1.40
N ARG A 11 -9.57 -16.77 -1.32
CA ARG A 11 -9.40 -17.97 -2.14
C ARG A 11 -9.57 -17.71 -3.64
N SER A 12 -10.49 -16.82 -4.01
CA SER A 12 -10.71 -16.44 -5.39
C SER A 12 -9.49 -15.71 -5.98
N TYR A 13 -8.86 -14.82 -5.22
CA TYR A 13 -7.68 -14.09 -5.68
C TYR A 13 -6.38 -14.90 -5.63
N ARG A 14 -6.27 -15.86 -4.72
CA ARG A 14 -5.12 -16.79 -4.68
C ARG A 14 -4.90 -17.55 -5.99
N ARG A 15 -5.94 -17.74 -6.79
CA ARG A 15 -5.86 -18.40 -8.10
C ARG A 15 -5.57 -17.46 -9.27
N LYS A 16 -5.57 -16.13 -9.01
CA LYS A 16 -5.33 -15.13 -10.04
C LYS A 16 -3.85 -14.75 -10.05
N PRO A 17 -3.19 -14.70 -11.23
CA PRO A 17 -1.77 -14.36 -11.33
C PRO A 17 -1.48 -12.92 -10.91
N MET A 18 -2.48 -12.04 -10.91
CA MET A 18 -2.36 -10.63 -10.60
C MET A 18 -1.79 -10.36 -9.20
N LEU A 19 -2.18 -11.14 -8.19
CA LEU A 19 -1.65 -11.00 -6.83
C LEU A 19 -0.14 -11.29 -6.78
N TYR A 20 0.28 -12.37 -7.43
CA TYR A 20 1.68 -12.78 -7.49
C TYR A 20 2.52 -11.80 -8.31
N LEU A 21 1.97 -11.26 -9.39
CA LEU A 21 2.62 -10.25 -10.22
C LEU A 21 2.91 -8.99 -9.41
N PHE A 22 1.95 -8.45 -8.67
CA PHE A 22 2.18 -7.29 -7.81
C PHE A 22 3.16 -7.59 -6.68
N PHE A 23 3.09 -8.80 -6.09
CA PHE A 23 4.04 -9.21 -5.06
C PHE A 23 5.47 -9.23 -5.60
N VAL A 24 5.70 -9.90 -6.72
CA VAL A 24 7.02 -9.98 -7.37
C VAL A 24 7.49 -8.61 -7.83
N LEU A 25 6.61 -7.78 -8.37
CA LEU A 25 6.94 -6.42 -8.78
C LEU A 25 7.44 -5.57 -7.60
N CYS A 26 6.69 -5.54 -6.50
CA CYS A 26 7.08 -4.79 -5.30
C CYS A 26 8.36 -5.34 -4.67
N PHE A 27 8.49 -6.67 -4.60
CA PHE A 27 9.71 -7.32 -4.14
C PHE A 27 10.91 -6.94 -5.01
N ALA A 28 10.80 -7.06 -6.33
CA ALA A 28 11.89 -6.76 -7.26
C ALA A 28 12.28 -5.29 -7.24
N LEU A 29 11.30 -4.37 -7.20
CA LEU A 29 11.58 -2.95 -7.12
C LEU A 29 12.41 -2.61 -5.87
N MET A 30 12.03 -3.14 -4.71
CA MET A 30 12.75 -2.87 -3.47
C MET A 30 14.08 -3.61 -3.40
N PHE A 31 14.15 -4.84 -3.89
CA PHE A 31 15.38 -5.60 -3.99
C PHE A 31 16.41 -4.88 -4.87
N LEU A 32 16.01 -4.40 -6.05
CA LEU A 32 16.87 -3.64 -6.94
C LEU A 32 17.26 -2.27 -6.35
N GLY A 33 16.35 -1.62 -5.63
CA GLY A 33 16.63 -0.34 -4.95
C GLY A 33 17.68 -0.44 -3.84
N VAL A 34 17.82 -1.62 -3.22
CA VAL A 34 18.84 -1.86 -2.18
C VAL A 34 20.17 -2.36 -2.76
N THR A 35 20.11 -3.07 -3.89
CA THR A 35 21.30 -3.73 -4.46
C THR A 35 22.01 -2.94 -5.55
N ASN A 36 21.43 -1.85 -6.05
CA ASN A 36 22.01 -1.02 -7.11
C ASN A 36 22.13 0.44 -6.68
N ASP A 37 23.35 0.98 -6.68
CA ASP A 37 23.66 2.38 -6.35
C ASP A 37 22.97 3.40 -7.27
N GLY A 38 22.67 3.02 -8.51
CA GLY A 38 22.02 3.86 -9.53
C GLY A 38 20.50 3.86 -9.48
N PHE A 39 19.87 3.06 -8.62
CA PHE A 39 18.41 2.91 -8.56
C PHE A 39 17.90 3.16 -7.13
N THR A 40 17.98 4.39 -6.69
CA THR A 40 17.49 4.79 -5.36
C THR A 40 15.98 5.04 -5.41
N ILE A 41 15.21 4.18 -4.74
CA ILE A 41 13.78 4.43 -4.49
C ILE A 41 13.63 5.00 -3.09
N GLY A 42 13.25 6.25 -3.05
CA GLY A 42 13.18 7.03 -1.81
C GLY A 42 14.40 7.95 -1.67
N PHE A 43 14.34 8.80 -0.70
CA PHE A 43 15.40 9.77 -0.46
C PHE A 43 16.57 9.07 0.23
N GLY A 44 17.55 8.63 -0.56
CA GLY A 44 18.86 8.27 -0.03
C GLY A 44 19.46 9.55 0.56
N GLN A 45 19.56 9.62 1.88
CA GLN A 45 20.31 10.68 2.53
C GLN A 45 21.74 10.21 2.69
N ASP A 46 22.67 11.05 2.27
CA ASP A 46 24.10 10.80 2.47
C ASP A 46 24.37 10.52 3.96
N GLY A 47 24.96 9.36 4.23
CA GLY A 47 25.32 8.94 5.58
C GLY A 47 24.26 8.17 6.38
N VAL A 48 23.11 7.83 5.78
CA VAL A 48 22.09 6.97 6.42
C VAL A 48 22.07 5.58 5.79
N PHE A 49 22.23 4.54 6.60
CA PHE A 49 22.16 3.16 6.12
C PHE A 49 20.82 2.84 5.47
N VAL A 50 20.86 2.15 4.32
CA VAL A 50 19.68 1.74 3.54
C VAL A 50 18.75 0.83 4.34
N ASN A 51 19.30 0.00 5.21
CA ASN A 51 18.55 -0.89 6.11
C ASN A 51 18.24 -0.28 7.48
N SER A 52 18.39 1.05 7.65
CA SER A 52 17.94 1.73 8.85
C SER A 52 16.41 1.74 8.93
N PRO A 53 15.81 1.76 10.13
CA PRO A 53 14.35 1.80 10.30
C PRO A 53 13.70 2.97 9.55
N PHE A 54 14.41 4.08 9.46
CA PHE A 54 13.97 5.29 8.78
C PHE A 54 13.97 5.11 7.24
N SER A 55 15.06 4.62 6.65
CA SER A 55 15.15 4.37 5.20
C SER A 55 14.13 3.33 4.75
N ILE A 56 13.96 2.23 5.52
CA ILE A 56 12.95 1.22 5.26
C ILE A 56 11.55 1.84 5.23
N ALA A 57 11.23 2.69 6.20
CA ALA A 57 9.94 3.35 6.28
C ALA A 57 9.68 4.24 5.05
N ILE A 58 10.62 5.09 4.65
CA ILE A 58 10.49 5.99 3.48
C ILE A 58 10.32 5.19 2.18
N MET A 59 11.16 4.18 1.96
CA MET A 59 11.06 3.32 0.78
C MET A 59 9.68 2.65 0.67
N VAL A 60 9.21 2.07 1.78
CA VAL A 60 7.90 1.41 1.82
C VAL A 60 6.76 2.40 1.64
N MET A 61 6.84 3.61 2.23
CA MET A 61 5.85 4.66 2.04
C MET A 61 5.76 5.09 0.58
N THR A 62 6.90 5.31 -0.08
CA THR A 62 6.97 5.72 -1.49
C THR A 62 6.31 4.66 -2.40
N VAL A 63 6.62 3.39 -2.18
CA VAL A 63 5.97 2.31 -2.93
C VAL A 63 4.50 2.16 -2.56
N SER A 64 4.14 2.36 -1.30
CA SER A 64 2.74 2.33 -0.86
C SER A 64 1.91 3.41 -1.53
N LEU A 65 2.45 4.61 -1.75
CA LEU A 65 1.74 5.69 -2.42
C LEU A 65 1.39 5.31 -3.86
N ILE A 66 2.34 4.81 -4.63
CA ILE A 66 2.14 4.53 -6.06
C ILE A 66 1.51 3.14 -6.23
N MET A 67 2.21 2.10 -5.81
CA MET A 67 1.76 0.71 -6.01
C MET A 67 0.55 0.36 -5.14
N GLY A 68 0.48 0.90 -3.91
CA GLY A 68 -0.65 0.71 -3.01
C GLY A 68 -1.96 1.25 -3.61
N LEU A 69 -1.94 2.38 -4.31
CA LEU A 69 -3.12 2.89 -5.04
C LEU A 69 -3.54 1.95 -6.17
N PHE A 70 -2.59 1.50 -7.00
CA PHE A 70 -2.90 0.54 -8.06
C PHE A 70 -3.49 -0.76 -7.51
N MET A 71 -2.93 -1.27 -6.42
CA MET A 71 -3.44 -2.48 -5.76
C MET A 71 -4.80 -2.25 -5.11
N ALA A 72 -5.03 -1.09 -4.48
CA ALA A 72 -6.34 -0.76 -3.92
C ALA A 72 -7.42 -0.71 -5.01
N VAL A 73 -7.10 -0.18 -6.20
CA VAL A 73 -8.00 -0.22 -7.36
C VAL A 73 -8.20 -1.65 -7.85
N ALA A 74 -7.12 -2.41 -7.99
CA ALA A 74 -7.17 -3.77 -8.51
C ALA A 74 -7.94 -4.73 -7.61
N PHE A 75 -7.78 -4.63 -6.29
CA PHE A 75 -8.40 -5.54 -5.33
C PHE A 75 -9.62 -4.90 -4.64
N GLY A 76 -9.51 -3.63 -4.19
CA GLY A 76 -10.58 -2.95 -3.46
C GLY A 76 -11.79 -2.67 -4.34
N ASN A 77 -11.58 -2.06 -5.50
CA ASN A 77 -12.66 -1.78 -6.44
C ASN A 77 -13.27 -3.06 -7.02
N ALA A 78 -12.44 -4.04 -7.36
CA ALA A 78 -12.91 -5.32 -7.87
C ALA A 78 -13.72 -6.11 -6.83
N ALA A 79 -13.34 -6.08 -5.55
CA ALA A 79 -14.12 -6.68 -4.47
C ALA A 79 -15.44 -5.94 -4.23
N ALA A 80 -15.44 -4.59 -4.32
CA ALA A 80 -16.64 -3.77 -4.17
C ALA A 80 -17.68 -4.05 -5.27
N LEU A 81 -17.23 -4.21 -6.52
CA LEU A 81 -18.09 -4.29 -7.71
C LEU A 81 -18.37 -5.70 -8.20
N ARG A 82 -17.80 -6.71 -7.58
CA ARG A 82 -17.86 -8.09 -8.08
C ARG A 82 -19.28 -8.58 -8.41
N ASP A 83 -20.23 -8.40 -7.47
CA ASP A 83 -21.58 -8.89 -7.67
C ASP A 83 -22.40 -8.01 -8.62
N ILE A 84 -22.03 -6.72 -8.71
CA ILE A 84 -22.65 -5.80 -9.66
C ILE A 84 -22.22 -6.18 -11.08
N ASN A 85 -20.92 -6.38 -11.30
CA ASN A 85 -20.37 -6.71 -12.62
C ASN A 85 -20.76 -8.12 -13.10
N SER A 86 -21.06 -9.04 -12.18
CA SER A 86 -21.53 -10.39 -12.52
C SER A 86 -23.05 -10.51 -12.57
N ASN A 87 -23.81 -9.42 -12.39
CA ASN A 87 -25.27 -9.40 -12.26
C ASN A 87 -25.83 -10.33 -11.16
N PHE A 88 -24.98 -10.74 -10.23
CA PHE A 88 -25.34 -11.66 -9.15
C PHE A 88 -25.99 -10.95 -7.95
N HIS A 89 -25.98 -9.63 -7.94
CA HIS A 89 -26.47 -8.82 -6.83
C HIS A 89 -27.96 -9.03 -6.54
N HIS A 90 -28.79 -9.35 -7.55
CA HIS A 90 -30.22 -9.63 -7.37
C HIS A 90 -30.44 -10.89 -6.51
N ILE A 91 -29.62 -11.93 -6.71
CA ILE A 91 -29.70 -13.19 -5.95
C ILE A 91 -29.15 -13.02 -4.53
N VAL A 92 -28.03 -12.29 -4.39
CA VAL A 92 -27.42 -12.04 -3.08
C VAL A 92 -28.36 -11.23 -2.18
N PHE A 93 -29.04 -10.23 -2.73
CA PHE A 93 -29.92 -9.36 -1.92
C PHE A 93 -31.32 -9.94 -1.68
N SER A 94 -31.73 -10.98 -2.40
CA SER A 94 -32.95 -11.71 -2.10
C SER A 94 -32.82 -12.67 -0.91
N TYR A 95 -31.58 -13.02 -0.52
CA TYR A 95 -31.31 -13.86 0.63
C TYR A 95 -31.23 -13.03 1.92
N PRO A 96 -31.68 -13.52 3.11
CA PRO A 96 -31.64 -12.77 4.36
C PRO A 96 -30.22 -12.67 4.94
N LEU A 97 -29.32 -11.99 4.20
CA LEU A 97 -27.94 -11.75 4.62
C LEU A 97 -27.85 -10.49 5.48
N LYS A 98 -27.06 -10.56 6.56
CA LYS A 98 -26.70 -9.36 7.32
C LYS A 98 -25.74 -8.53 6.48
N LYS A 99 -26.21 -7.37 5.95
CA LYS A 99 -25.46 -6.42 5.10
C LYS A 99 -24.08 -6.08 5.68
N ARG A 100 -24.00 -5.95 7.01
CA ARG A 100 -22.76 -5.67 7.73
C ARG A 100 -21.71 -6.78 7.55
N ASN A 101 -22.09 -8.05 7.67
CA ASN A 101 -21.16 -9.18 7.53
C ASN A 101 -20.66 -9.33 6.09
N TYR A 102 -21.51 -9.03 5.12
CA TYR A 102 -21.18 -9.01 3.71
C TYR A 102 -20.15 -7.90 3.41
N PHE A 103 -20.44 -6.66 3.83
CA PHE A 103 -19.56 -5.50 3.63
C PHE A 103 -18.17 -5.73 4.25
N TRP A 104 -18.12 -6.03 5.56
CA TRP A 104 -16.86 -6.21 6.26
C TRP A 104 -16.07 -7.42 5.78
N GLY A 105 -16.72 -8.51 5.41
CA GLY A 105 -16.04 -9.68 4.87
C GLY A 105 -15.27 -9.37 3.58
N ARG A 106 -15.88 -8.61 2.66
CA ARG A 106 -15.25 -8.20 1.40
C ARG A 106 -14.20 -7.12 1.58
N PHE A 107 -14.50 -6.11 2.39
CA PHE A 107 -13.56 -5.04 2.69
C PHE A 107 -12.27 -5.57 3.32
N LEU A 108 -12.38 -6.39 4.37
CA LEU A 108 -11.20 -6.98 5.03
C LEU A 108 -10.40 -7.87 4.09
N ALA A 109 -11.05 -8.63 3.21
CA ALA A 109 -10.35 -9.43 2.21
C ALA A 109 -9.60 -8.56 1.21
N ALA A 110 -10.21 -7.49 0.70
CA ALA A 110 -9.58 -6.52 -0.19
C ALA A 110 -8.37 -5.84 0.47
N TRP A 111 -8.52 -5.44 1.74
CA TRP A 111 -7.44 -4.85 2.52
C TRP A 111 -6.24 -5.80 2.66
N VAL A 112 -6.47 -7.06 3.06
CA VAL A 112 -5.39 -8.06 3.15
C VAL A 112 -4.74 -8.30 1.79
N LEU A 113 -5.51 -8.36 0.70
CA LEU A 113 -4.97 -8.51 -0.65
C LEU A 113 -4.11 -7.32 -1.09
N THR A 114 -4.45 -6.10 -0.68
CA THR A 114 -3.64 -4.91 -0.94
C THR A 114 -2.36 -4.91 -0.09
N MET A 115 -2.42 -5.43 1.14
CA MET A 115 -1.30 -5.49 2.06
C MET A 115 -0.23 -6.52 1.64
N ILE A 116 -0.63 -7.68 1.09
CA ILE A 116 0.30 -8.78 0.74
C ILE A 116 1.46 -8.33 -0.16
N PRO A 117 1.25 -7.62 -1.28
CA PRO A 117 2.36 -7.15 -2.12
C PRO A 117 3.26 -6.12 -1.44
N LEU A 118 2.73 -5.30 -0.52
CA LEU A 118 3.55 -4.35 0.27
C LEU A 118 4.47 -5.09 1.26
N VAL A 119 4.02 -6.23 1.79
CA VAL A 119 4.92 -7.14 2.53
C VAL A 119 6.01 -7.69 1.61
N GLY A 120 5.70 -7.94 0.34
CA GLY A 120 6.71 -8.29 -0.67
C GLY A 120 7.79 -7.22 -0.82
N ALA A 121 7.41 -5.93 -0.80
CA ALA A 121 8.38 -4.83 -0.81
C ALA A 121 9.30 -4.87 0.42
N LEU A 122 8.73 -5.06 1.61
CA LEU A 122 9.50 -5.17 2.86
C LEU A 122 10.50 -6.35 2.83
N LEU A 123 10.05 -7.50 2.31
CA LEU A 123 10.91 -8.67 2.11
C LEU A 123 12.01 -8.40 1.07
N GLY A 124 11.72 -7.63 0.02
CA GLY A 124 12.70 -7.21 -0.98
C GLY A 124 13.86 -6.43 -0.39
N ILE A 125 13.56 -5.48 0.51
CA ILE A 125 14.59 -4.72 1.26
C ILE A 125 15.41 -5.67 2.14
N GLY A 126 14.76 -6.54 2.91
CA GLY A 126 15.43 -7.46 3.82
C GLY A 126 16.35 -8.45 3.10
N VAL A 127 15.89 -9.02 2.00
CA VAL A 127 16.70 -9.96 1.19
C VAL A 127 17.83 -9.21 0.48
N GLY A 128 17.55 -8.01 -0.08
CA GLY A 128 18.56 -7.18 -0.73
C GLY A 128 19.72 -6.84 0.19
N ALA A 129 19.44 -6.46 1.45
CA ALA A 129 20.46 -6.10 2.44
C ALA A 129 21.36 -7.28 2.88
N ILE A 130 20.96 -8.51 2.63
CA ILE A 130 21.77 -9.72 2.99
C ILE A 130 22.66 -10.17 1.81
N MET A 131 22.41 -9.66 0.59
CA MET A 131 23.12 -10.13 -0.60
C MET A 131 24.58 -9.66 -0.62
N PRO A 132 25.53 -10.52 -1.04
CA PRO A 132 26.96 -10.21 -1.02
C PRO A 132 27.41 -9.17 -2.06
N PHE A 133 26.55 -8.82 -2.99
CA PHE A 133 26.79 -7.79 -4.01
C PHE A 133 26.12 -6.46 -3.69
N ALA A 134 25.43 -6.34 -2.55
CA ALA A 134 24.93 -5.07 -2.07
C ALA A 134 26.09 -4.22 -1.54
N PRO A 135 26.07 -2.87 -1.73
CA PRO A 135 27.14 -1.98 -1.30
C PRO A 135 27.30 -2.05 0.22
N ALA A 136 28.40 -2.65 0.67
CA ALA A 136 28.62 -2.90 2.09
C ALA A 136 28.75 -1.60 2.92
N GLU A 137 29.10 -0.47 2.28
CA GLU A 137 29.22 0.83 2.91
C GLU A 137 27.88 1.40 3.33
N ASP A 138 26.81 1.05 2.60
CA ASP A 138 25.46 1.56 2.82
C ASP A 138 24.59 0.65 3.71
N ILE A 139 25.11 -0.51 4.10
CA ILE A 139 24.37 -1.48 4.91
C ILE A 139 24.87 -1.45 6.35
N GLY A 140 24.00 -1.00 7.26
CA GLY A 140 24.23 -1.05 8.70
C GLY A 140 23.82 -2.40 9.34
N PRO A 141 23.98 -2.53 10.66
CA PRO A 141 23.54 -3.72 11.38
C PRO A 141 22.04 -3.94 11.19
N SER A 142 21.63 -5.17 10.86
CA SER A 142 20.24 -5.51 10.62
C SER A 142 19.40 -5.35 11.89
N MET A 143 18.45 -4.43 11.86
CA MET A 143 17.50 -4.19 12.95
C MET A 143 16.13 -4.76 12.59
N LEU A 144 15.85 -6.00 12.99
CA LEU A 144 14.55 -6.66 12.74
C LEU A 144 13.37 -5.82 13.27
N MET A 145 13.60 -5.05 14.33
CA MET A 145 12.60 -4.14 14.90
C MET A 145 12.16 -3.06 13.92
N GLY A 146 13.05 -2.56 13.06
CA GLY A 146 12.70 -1.58 12.02
C GLY A 146 11.69 -2.13 11.01
N TYR A 147 11.83 -3.39 10.60
CA TYR A 147 10.88 -4.04 9.70
C TYR A 147 9.51 -4.21 10.34
N VAL A 148 9.47 -4.63 11.61
CA VAL A 148 8.21 -4.77 12.36
C VAL A 148 7.53 -3.41 12.57
N GLN A 149 8.29 -2.39 12.92
CA GLN A 149 7.76 -1.02 13.07
C GLN A 149 7.21 -0.49 11.75
N THR A 150 7.93 -0.65 10.65
CA THR A 150 7.46 -0.25 9.32
C THR A 150 6.18 -0.99 8.92
N PHE A 151 6.09 -2.29 9.20
CA PHE A 151 4.87 -3.05 8.92
C PHE A 151 3.67 -2.51 9.70
N VAL A 152 3.82 -2.33 11.01
CA VAL A 152 2.70 -1.95 11.89
C VAL A 152 2.30 -0.49 11.71
N LEU A 153 3.27 0.43 11.60
CA LEU A 153 3.01 1.86 11.57
C LEU A 153 2.70 2.40 10.16
N PHE A 154 3.21 1.76 9.10
CA PHE A 154 3.07 2.27 7.74
C PHE A 154 2.30 1.33 6.80
N ILE A 155 2.68 0.06 6.67
CA ILE A 155 2.01 -0.83 5.72
C ILE A 155 0.55 -1.05 6.11
N LEU A 156 0.31 -1.35 7.37
CA LEU A 156 -1.02 -1.68 7.87
C LEU A 156 -2.01 -0.51 7.75
N PRO A 157 -1.71 0.71 8.25
CA PRO A 157 -2.63 1.84 8.14
C PRO A 157 -2.72 2.38 6.71
N ASN A 158 -1.61 2.49 5.96
CA ASN A 158 -1.64 3.03 4.60
C ASN A 158 -2.46 2.14 3.66
N SER A 159 -2.25 0.83 3.69
CA SER A 159 -3.06 -0.11 2.91
C SER A 159 -4.54 -0.06 3.29
N PHE A 160 -4.86 0.14 4.58
CA PHE A 160 -6.22 0.29 5.07
C PHE A 160 -6.89 1.54 4.50
N ILE A 161 -6.23 2.71 4.62
CA ILE A 161 -6.75 3.99 4.15
C ILE A 161 -6.99 3.96 2.63
N LEU A 162 -5.99 3.52 1.86
CA LEU A 162 -6.09 3.43 0.40
C LEU A 162 -7.22 2.48 -0.03
N THR A 163 -7.30 1.31 0.59
CA THR A 163 -8.39 0.36 0.29
C THR A 163 -9.74 0.93 0.69
N ALA A 164 -9.86 1.62 1.84
CA ALA A 164 -11.11 2.20 2.30
C ALA A 164 -11.63 3.28 1.34
N ILE A 165 -10.77 4.16 0.88
CA ILE A 165 -11.13 5.22 -0.09
C ILE A 165 -11.62 4.58 -1.39
N ILE A 166 -10.84 3.71 -2.01
CA ILE A 166 -11.16 3.12 -3.31
C ILE A 166 -12.37 2.19 -3.24
N PHE A 167 -12.47 1.37 -2.19
CA PHE A 167 -13.63 0.50 -1.98
C PHE A 167 -14.93 1.29 -1.81
N SER A 168 -14.87 2.40 -1.06
CA SER A 168 -16.02 3.29 -0.85
C SER A 168 -16.45 3.98 -2.14
N LEU A 169 -15.50 4.45 -2.95
CA LEU A 169 -15.77 5.04 -4.26
C LEU A 169 -16.40 4.02 -5.21
N GLY A 170 -15.87 2.79 -5.27
CA GLY A 170 -16.44 1.71 -6.06
C GLY A 170 -17.89 1.43 -5.70
N LEU A 171 -18.21 1.34 -4.42
CA LEU A 171 -19.59 1.12 -3.95
C LEU A 171 -20.52 2.31 -4.26
N ARG A 172 -20.02 3.54 -4.12
CA ARG A 172 -20.83 4.77 -4.32
C ARG A 172 -21.20 4.99 -5.77
N PHE A 173 -20.25 4.81 -6.68
CA PHE A 173 -20.44 5.08 -8.10
C PHE A 173 -20.80 3.84 -8.92
N LYS A 174 -20.69 2.65 -8.35
CA LYS A 174 -21.00 1.36 -9.02
C LYS A 174 -20.30 1.20 -10.37
N SER A 175 -19.13 1.79 -10.53
CA SER A 175 -18.36 1.80 -11.77
C SER A 175 -16.89 1.49 -11.51
N THR A 176 -16.31 0.64 -12.33
CA THR A 176 -14.88 0.30 -12.28
C THR A 176 -14.02 1.53 -12.57
N SER A 177 -14.43 2.37 -13.52
CA SER A 177 -13.73 3.60 -13.88
C SER A 177 -13.66 4.60 -12.72
N ALA A 178 -14.67 4.64 -11.84
CA ALA A 178 -14.68 5.52 -10.69
C ALA A 178 -13.54 5.22 -9.70
N GLY A 179 -13.16 3.97 -9.54
CA GLY A 179 -12.00 3.58 -8.73
C GLY A 179 -10.68 4.10 -9.30
N PHE A 180 -10.49 3.99 -10.62
CA PHE A 180 -9.30 4.51 -11.31
C PHE A 180 -9.22 6.04 -11.24
N VAL A 181 -10.32 6.72 -11.56
CA VAL A 181 -10.39 8.19 -11.48
C VAL A 181 -10.16 8.65 -10.04
N GLY A 182 -10.79 7.99 -9.07
CA GLY A 182 -10.59 8.29 -7.66
C GLY A 182 -9.13 8.14 -7.20
N ALA A 183 -8.45 7.11 -7.67
CA ALA A 183 -7.03 6.91 -7.37
C ALA A 183 -6.16 8.02 -7.99
N LEU A 184 -6.41 8.40 -9.24
CA LEU A 184 -5.71 9.51 -9.89
C LEU A 184 -5.94 10.83 -9.18
N VAL A 185 -7.19 11.14 -8.84
CA VAL A 185 -7.53 12.36 -8.09
C VAL A 185 -6.83 12.37 -6.72
N PHE A 186 -6.86 11.24 -6.00
CA PHE A 186 -6.15 11.12 -4.74
C PHE A 186 -4.64 11.36 -4.90
N LEU A 187 -4.01 10.74 -5.91
CA LEU A 187 -2.59 10.91 -6.20
C LEU A 187 -2.24 12.37 -6.50
N VAL A 188 -3.01 13.01 -7.39
CA VAL A 188 -2.80 14.41 -7.77
C VAL A 188 -2.97 15.34 -6.56
N LEU A 189 -4.04 15.16 -5.79
CA LEU A 189 -4.28 15.95 -4.57
C LEU A 189 -3.14 15.76 -3.56
N TYR A 190 -2.67 14.53 -3.39
CA TYR A 190 -1.55 14.23 -2.51
C TYR A 190 -0.26 14.94 -2.97
N LEU A 191 0.09 14.83 -4.26
CA LEU A 191 1.28 15.49 -4.82
C LEU A 191 1.19 17.01 -4.73
N VAL A 192 0.02 17.59 -4.99
CA VAL A 192 -0.21 19.04 -4.84
C VAL A 192 -0.06 19.44 -3.38
N THR A 193 -0.62 18.68 -2.45
CA THR A 193 -0.47 18.95 -1.02
C THR A 193 1.01 18.93 -0.61
N VAL A 194 1.75 17.91 -1.00
CA VAL A 194 3.20 17.83 -0.74
C VAL A 194 3.93 19.02 -1.34
N SER A 195 3.66 19.37 -2.60
CA SER A 195 4.31 20.49 -3.30
C SER A 195 4.03 21.86 -2.66
N LEU A 196 2.79 22.12 -2.26
CA LEU A 196 2.41 23.38 -1.59
C LEU A 196 3.05 23.50 -0.21
N LEU A 197 3.20 22.39 0.49
CA LEU A 197 3.72 22.37 1.85
C LEU A 197 5.24 22.54 1.91
N PHE A 198 5.98 22.19 0.85
CA PHE A 198 7.41 22.51 0.76
C PHE A 198 7.70 24.02 0.74
N ASN A 199 6.74 24.86 0.35
CA ASN A 199 6.88 26.31 0.21
C ASN A 199 6.38 27.12 1.41
N VAL A 200 5.84 26.49 2.45
CA VAL A 200 5.21 27.20 3.59
C VAL A 200 5.95 26.88 4.88
N GLU A 201 6.43 27.90 5.59
CA GLU A 201 7.11 27.81 6.90
C GLU A 201 6.24 27.25 8.05
N THR A 202 5.05 26.75 7.77
CA THR A 202 4.06 26.29 8.76
C THR A 202 4.15 24.79 9.03
N GLY A 203 5.32 24.33 9.51
CA GLY A 203 5.63 22.89 9.68
C GLY A 203 4.67 22.04 10.53
N HIS A 204 3.90 22.62 11.45
CA HIS A 204 3.02 21.83 12.34
C HIS A 204 1.76 21.31 11.65
N TRP A 205 1.13 22.08 10.78
CA TRP A 205 -0.11 21.68 10.09
C TRP A 205 0.14 20.65 8.98
N VAL A 206 1.34 20.68 8.42
CA VAL A 206 1.79 19.75 7.36
C VAL A 206 1.77 18.30 7.83
N ASN A 207 2.28 18.05 9.03
CA ASN A 207 2.38 16.70 9.59
C ASN A 207 1.00 16.11 9.94
N ILE A 208 0.02 16.96 10.28
CA ILE A 208 -1.34 16.54 10.59
C ILE A 208 -2.14 16.18 9.33
N LEU A 209 -1.85 16.87 8.21
CA LEU A 209 -2.54 16.67 6.93
C LEU A 209 -1.88 15.62 6.03
N ASP A 210 -0.82 14.94 6.50
CA ASP A 210 -0.14 13.88 5.76
C ASP A 210 -0.68 12.50 6.14
N PRO A 211 -1.69 11.97 5.42
CA PRO A 211 -2.31 10.69 5.75
C PRO A 211 -1.40 9.48 5.55
N LEU A 212 -0.30 9.64 4.82
CA LEU A 212 0.65 8.57 4.51
C LEU A 212 1.98 8.69 5.27
N GLY A 213 2.24 9.82 5.96
CA GLY A 213 3.40 10.03 6.81
C GLY A 213 4.72 10.34 6.08
N LEU A 214 4.70 10.60 4.75
CA LEU A 214 5.91 10.89 3.97
C LEU A 214 6.58 12.20 4.40
N ASN A 215 5.80 13.26 4.62
CA ASN A 215 6.35 14.56 5.03
C ASN A 215 6.83 14.55 6.48
N ALA A 216 6.11 13.88 7.36
CA ALA A 216 6.51 13.72 8.76
C ALA A 216 7.88 13.04 8.87
N SER A 217 8.14 12.04 8.05
CA SER A 217 9.43 11.32 8.04
C SER A 217 10.57 12.18 7.49
N THR A 218 10.35 13.03 6.47
CA THR A 218 11.40 13.88 5.89
C THR A 218 11.79 15.09 6.77
N GLN A 219 10.93 15.53 7.68
CA GLN A 219 11.23 16.65 8.60
C GLN A 219 12.08 16.22 9.81
N VAL A 220 12.05 14.95 10.19
CA VAL A 220 12.87 14.45 11.32
C VAL A 220 14.36 14.46 10.99
N THR A 221 14.73 14.64 9.72
CA THR A 221 16.11 14.61 9.22
C THR A 221 16.70 15.97 8.86
N ARG A 222 15.96 17.06 9.09
CA ARG A 222 16.46 18.43 9.01
C ARG A 222 16.79 18.95 10.39
#